data_846d375f7f13699d30730b3b53b0cc03
#
_entry.id   846d375f7f13699d30730b3b53b0cc03
#
_cell.length_a   1.000
_cell.length_b   1.000
_cell.length_c   1.000
_cell.angle_alpha   90.00
_cell.angle_beta   90.00
_cell.angle_gamma   90.00
#
_symmetry.space_group_name_H-M   'P 1'
#
loop_
_entity.id
_entity.type
_entity.pdbx_description
1 polymer ?
#
loop_
_entity_poly.entity_id
_entity_poly.type
_entity_poly.pdbx_seq_one_letter_code
_entity_poly.pdbx_strand_id
1 'polypeptide(L)'
;MTQYSNADRTGVQESVIYTYNDKGLVSEETTTLSDGTTRRKTYKYVSDLSQSEISSNSAYQKLIDLNMYKTIIEEKEYIIDNSGTHQISGVQTSYAEFYSIPKPSMIKTYNPQTQQWEKEIEFVSYNSKGNITESKDKNNVSTTYIWGWYGLYLVGQIKGVSFNEISDIVGTNPLDGQLTTGQYTQLRELSKGESEFYEYSPFVGISKHISSSGIVTQYSYNSNKKLQSVTIAG
;
A
#
# COMPACT_ATOMS: atom_id res chain seq x y z
N MET A 1 -2.06 -21.19 -24.05
CA MET A 1 -2.08 -19.84 -24.66
C MET A 1 -3.53 -19.44 -24.83
N THR A 2 -3.99 -18.43 -24.12
CA THR A 2 -5.39 -17.97 -24.23
C THR A 2 -5.37 -16.61 -24.93
N GLN A 3 -6.08 -16.49 -26.05
CA GLN A 3 -6.18 -15.25 -26.83
C GLN A 3 -7.58 -14.68 -26.64
N TYR A 4 -7.67 -13.42 -26.22
CA TYR A 4 -8.91 -12.65 -26.17
C TYR A 4 -8.82 -11.50 -27.15
N SER A 5 -9.89 -11.28 -27.96
CA SER A 5 -9.98 -10.17 -28.88
C SER A 5 -11.19 -9.31 -28.52
N ASN A 6 -10.99 -8.00 -28.40
CA ASN A 6 -12.04 -7.01 -28.34
C ASN A 6 -12.07 -6.24 -29.67
N ALA A 7 -13.19 -6.26 -30.36
CA ALA A 7 -13.44 -5.36 -31.50
C ALA A 7 -14.19 -4.13 -31.00
N ASP A 8 -13.59 -2.96 -31.12
CA ASP A 8 -14.29 -1.70 -30.89
C ASP A 8 -15.10 -1.28 -32.16
N ARG A 9 -15.89 -0.19 -32.03
CA ARG A 9 -16.70 0.33 -33.16
C ARG A 9 -15.87 0.89 -34.34
N THR A 10 -14.55 0.97 -34.22
CA THR A 10 -13.60 1.47 -35.21
C THR A 10 -12.95 0.36 -36.03
N GLY A 11 -13.24 -0.89 -35.69
CA GLY A 11 -12.64 -2.06 -36.35
C GLY A 11 -11.18 -2.34 -35.92
N VAL A 12 -10.67 -1.68 -34.90
CA VAL A 12 -9.36 -1.98 -34.32
C VAL A 12 -9.49 -3.24 -33.46
N GLN A 13 -8.76 -4.27 -33.83
CA GLN A 13 -8.69 -5.50 -33.09
C GLN A 13 -7.44 -5.48 -32.20
N GLU A 14 -7.61 -5.40 -30.89
CA GLU A 14 -6.55 -5.63 -29.92
C GLU A 14 -6.56 -7.10 -29.52
N SER A 15 -5.40 -7.75 -29.54
CA SER A 15 -5.22 -9.11 -29.05
C SER A 15 -4.24 -9.10 -27.89
N VAL A 16 -4.64 -9.76 -26.78
CA VAL A 16 -3.77 -9.95 -25.62
C VAL A 16 -3.35 -11.40 -25.56
N ILE A 17 -2.06 -11.64 -25.51
CA ILE A 17 -1.45 -12.96 -25.36
C ILE A 17 -0.91 -13.10 -23.96
N TYR A 18 -1.26 -14.19 -23.29
CA TYR A 18 -0.80 -14.50 -21.95
C TYR A 18 0.15 -15.68 -21.96
N THR A 19 1.25 -15.57 -21.22
CA THR A 19 2.09 -16.71 -20.85
C THR A 19 1.99 -16.98 -19.36
N TYR A 20 2.29 -18.18 -18.95
CA TYR A 20 2.12 -18.64 -17.57
C TYR A 20 3.39 -19.29 -17.07
N ASN A 21 3.69 -19.12 -15.78
CA ASN A 21 4.76 -19.83 -15.10
C ASN A 21 4.34 -21.28 -14.76
N ASP A 22 5.25 -22.06 -14.17
CA ASP A 22 5.03 -23.45 -13.78
C ASP A 22 3.92 -23.65 -12.73
N LYS A 23 3.49 -22.58 -12.07
CA LYS A 23 2.38 -22.57 -11.11
C LYS A 23 1.03 -22.14 -11.74
N GLY A 24 1.02 -21.93 -13.06
CA GLY A 24 -0.17 -21.49 -13.78
C GLY A 24 -0.55 -20.02 -13.51
N LEU A 25 0.38 -19.22 -13.02
CA LEU A 25 0.19 -17.77 -12.84
C LEU A 25 0.65 -17.05 -14.11
N VAL A 26 -0.03 -15.95 -14.47
CA VAL A 26 0.36 -15.13 -15.63
C VAL A 26 1.75 -14.57 -15.38
N SER A 27 2.73 -14.98 -16.16
CA SER A 27 4.10 -14.46 -16.12
C SER A 27 4.33 -13.30 -17.08
N GLU A 28 3.55 -13.24 -18.18
CA GLU A 28 3.64 -12.18 -19.16
C GLU A 28 2.29 -11.93 -19.84
N GLU A 29 2.01 -10.67 -20.11
CA GLU A 29 0.95 -10.20 -21.00
C GLU A 29 1.58 -9.44 -22.17
N THR A 30 1.16 -9.74 -23.38
CA THR A 30 1.63 -9.05 -24.57
C THR A 30 0.46 -8.54 -25.40
N THR A 31 0.41 -7.24 -25.68
CA THR A 31 -0.62 -6.60 -26.50
C THR A 31 0.05 -5.91 -27.68
N THR A 32 -0.37 -6.25 -28.91
CA THR A 32 0.05 -5.52 -30.11
C THR A 32 -0.93 -4.37 -30.37
N LEU A 33 -0.39 -3.15 -30.44
CA LEU A 33 -1.15 -1.93 -30.69
C LEU A 33 -1.33 -1.71 -32.20
N SER A 34 -2.28 -0.84 -32.57
CA SER A 34 -2.63 -0.56 -33.97
C SER A 34 -1.52 0.11 -34.77
N ASP A 35 -0.55 0.75 -34.11
CA ASP A 35 0.64 1.36 -34.74
C ASP A 35 1.80 0.36 -34.96
N GLY A 36 1.59 -0.92 -34.64
CA GLY A 36 2.57 -1.99 -34.75
C GLY A 36 3.54 -2.09 -33.57
N THR A 37 3.42 -1.21 -32.57
CA THR A 37 4.18 -1.37 -31.31
C THR A 37 3.61 -2.47 -30.46
N THR A 38 4.43 -3.07 -29.59
CA THR A 38 3.99 -4.10 -28.66
C THR A 38 4.21 -3.62 -27.23
N ARG A 39 3.13 -3.67 -26.45
CA ARG A 39 3.21 -3.46 -24.99
C ARG A 39 3.33 -4.82 -24.31
N ARG A 40 4.32 -4.97 -23.46
CA ARG A 40 4.57 -6.21 -22.72
C ARG A 40 4.66 -5.92 -21.22
N LYS A 41 3.87 -6.65 -20.43
CA LYS A 41 3.98 -6.67 -18.96
C LYS A 41 4.53 -8.00 -18.50
N THR A 42 5.42 -7.99 -17.53
CA THR A 42 5.99 -9.19 -16.92
C THR A 42 5.75 -9.16 -15.40
N TYR A 43 5.50 -10.34 -14.84
CA TYR A 43 5.24 -10.52 -13.42
C TYR A 43 6.21 -11.54 -12.84
N LYS A 44 6.81 -11.22 -11.68
CA LYS A 44 7.57 -12.15 -10.86
C LYS A 44 6.84 -12.33 -9.54
N TYR A 45 6.54 -13.56 -9.20
CA TYR A 45 5.87 -13.93 -7.95
C TYR A 45 6.88 -14.45 -6.94
N VAL A 46 6.48 -14.52 -5.67
CA VAL A 46 7.30 -15.16 -4.63
C VAL A 46 7.62 -16.62 -4.98
N SER A 47 6.73 -17.32 -5.68
CA SER A 47 6.95 -18.69 -6.18
C SER A 47 8.01 -18.82 -7.27
N ASP A 48 8.41 -17.73 -7.90
CA ASP A 48 9.43 -17.70 -8.97
C ASP A 48 10.83 -17.42 -8.42
N LEU A 49 10.94 -17.21 -7.10
CA LEU A 49 12.22 -16.98 -6.44
C LEU A 49 13.06 -18.27 -6.42
N SER A 50 14.35 -18.11 -6.65
CA SER A 50 15.32 -19.18 -6.43
C SER A 50 15.44 -19.54 -4.95
N GLN A 51 15.92 -20.75 -4.66
CA GLN A 51 16.14 -21.19 -3.28
C GLN A 51 17.11 -20.26 -2.53
N SER A 52 18.08 -19.67 -3.21
CA SER A 52 19.03 -18.70 -2.63
C SER A 52 18.35 -17.38 -2.26
N GLU A 53 17.43 -16.86 -3.09
CA GLU A 53 16.65 -15.66 -2.80
C GLU A 53 15.71 -15.90 -1.60
N ILE A 54 15.04 -17.06 -1.56
CA ILE A 54 14.17 -17.45 -0.44
C ILE A 54 14.98 -17.56 0.86
N SER A 55 16.13 -18.24 0.83
CA SER A 55 16.96 -18.44 2.01
C SER A 55 17.62 -17.14 2.52
N SER A 56 17.75 -16.12 1.67
CA SER A 56 18.30 -14.82 2.05
C SER A 56 17.32 -13.94 2.84
N ASN A 57 16.03 -14.28 2.84
CA ASN A 57 15.00 -13.48 3.50
C ASN A 57 13.86 -14.38 4.00
N SER A 58 13.78 -14.52 5.33
CA SER A 58 12.79 -15.35 6.00
C SER A 58 11.33 -15.00 5.68
N ALA A 59 11.05 -13.74 5.33
CA ALA A 59 9.69 -13.34 4.94
C ALA A 59 9.22 -14.03 3.66
N TYR A 60 10.13 -14.30 2.71
CA TYR A 60 9.76 -15.02 1.48
C TYR A 60 9.44 -16.49 1.77
N GLN A 61 10.24 -17.16 2.63
CA GLN A 61 9.92 -18.51 3.08
C GLN A 61 8.55 -18.54 3.77
N LYS A 62 8.29 -17.55 4.63
CA LYS A 62 7.01 -17.43 5.34
C LYS A 62 5.81 -17.24 4.40
N LEU A 63 5.96 -16.44 3.34
CA LEU A 63 4.92 -16.29 2.31
C LEU A 63 4.61 -17.63 1.64
N ILE A 64 5.63 -18.42 1.34
CA ILE A 64 5.48 -19.77 0.76
C ILE A 64 4.78 -20.72 1.75
N ASP A 65 5.20 -20.74 3.01
CA ASP A 65 4.63 -21.59 4.07
C ASP A 65 3.15 -21.26 4.32
N LEU A 66 2.75 -20.00 4.12
CA LEU A 66 1.38 -19.54 4.20
C LEU A 66 0.56 -19.74 2.90
N ASN A 67 1.11 -20.45 1.90
CA ASN A 67 0.50 -20.64 0.59
C ASN A 67 0.20 -19.35 -0.20
N MET A 68 0.94 -18.28 0.06
CA MET A 68 0.79 -16.99 -0.62
C MET A 68 1.61 -16.93 -1.92
N TYR A 69 1.58 -17.98 -2.72
CA TYR A 69 2.37 -18.16 -3.95
C TYR A 69 2.13 -17.05 -5.00
N LYS A 70 0.94 -16.44 -4.99
CA LYS A 70 0.52 -15.40 -5.94
C LYS A 70 1.00 -13.99 -5.55
N THR A 71 1.80 -13.87 -4.50
CA THR A 71 2.33 -12.57 -4.08
C THR A 71 3.29 -12.05 -5.14
N ILE A 72 2.92 -10.95 -5.81
CA ILE A 72 3.75 -10.28 -6.80
C ILE A 72 4.86 -9.54 -6.07
N ILE A 73 6.12 -9.78 -6.47
CA ILE A 73 7.30 -9.10 -5.94
C ILE A 73 7.93 -8.15 -6.96
N GLU A 74 7.65 -8.37 -8.24
CA GLU A 74 8.09 -7.46 -9.30
C GLU A 74 7.08 -7.48 -10.45
N GLU A 75 6.73 -6.28 -10.94
CA GLU A 75 6.00 -6.04 -12.18
C GLU A 75 6.85 -5.10 -13.05
N LYS A 76 6.98 -5.38 -14.34
CA LYS A 76 7.65 -4.52 -15.31
C LYS A 76 6.79 -4.34 -16.54
N GLU A 77 6.87 -3.16 -17.13
CA GLU A 77 6.17 -2.87 -18.38
C GLU A 77 7.18 -2.34 -19.42
N TYR A 78 7.02 -2.82 -20.64
CA TYR A 78 7.90 -2.51 -21.75
C TYR A 78 7.07 -2.05 -22.95
N ILE A 79 7.69 -1.18 -23.76
CA ILE A 79 7.33 -0.94 -25.17
C ILE A 79 8.39 -1.62 -26.03
N ILE A 80 7.94 -2.34 -27.04
CA ILE A 80 8.78 -2.98 -28.06
C ILE A 80 8.39 -2.37 -29.40
N ASP A 81 9.35 -1.71 -30.03
CA ASP A 81 9.20 -1.05 -31.33
C ASP A 81 10.43 -1.33 -32.21
N ASN A 82 10.54 -0.63 -33.35
CA ASN A 82 11.64 -0.78 -34.28
C ASN A 82 13.02 -0.38 -33.69
N SER A 83 13.04 0.40 -32.61
CA SER A 83 14.26 0.82 -31.92
C SER A 83 14.70 -0.18 -30.83
N GLY A 84 13.84 -1.12 -30.47
CA GLY A 84 14.14 -2.18 -29.50
C GLY A 84 13.10 -2.35 -28.39
N THR A 85 13.55 -2.89 -27.27
CA THR A 85 12.72 -3.10 -26.06
C THR A 85 13.11 -2.07 -25.01
N HIS A 86 12.14 -1.29 -24.58
CA HIS A 86 12.31 -0.19 -23.63
C HIS A 86 11.43 -0.42 -22.40
N GLN A 87 12.03 -0.55 -21.21
CA GLN A 87 11.25 -0.57 -19.98
C GLN A 87 10.71 0.84 -19.72
N ILE A 88 9.39 0.96 -19.60
CA ILE A 88 8.68 2.24 -19.40
C ILE A 88 8.15 2.42 -17.98
N SER A 89 7.91 1.34 -17.27
CA SER A 89 7.49 1.38 -15.86
C SER A 89 7.88 0.09 -15.13
N GLY A 90 7.70 0.08 -13.83
CA GLY A 90 7.85 -1.11 -13.02
C GLY A 90 7.63 -0.81 -11.53
N VAL A 91 7.25 -1.85 -10.80
CA VAL A 91 7.08 -1.84 -9.35
C VAL A 91 7.80 -3.04 -8.77
N GLN A 92 8.58 -2.84 -7.73
CA GLN A 92 9.18 -3.89 -6.91
C GLN A 92 8.67 -3.76 -5.48
N THR A 93 8.20 -4.86 -4.89
CA THR A 93 7.80 -4.94 -3.49
C THR A 93 8.72 -5.90 -2.75
N SER A 94 9.46 -5.39 -1.77
CA SER A 94 10.23 -6.20 -0.83
C SER A 94 9.38 -6.53 0.39
N TYR A 95 9.66 -7.67 1.02
CA TYR A 95 8.97 -8.12 2.22
C TYR A 95 9.97 -8.32 3.37
N ALA A 96 9.50 -8.12 4.60
CA ALA A 96 10.23 -8.46 5.82
C ALA A 96 9.25 -9.07 6.84
N GLU A 97 9.78 -9.73 7.86
CA GLU A 97 8.97 -10.20 8.98
C GLU A 97 8.84 -9.11 10.04
N PHE A 98 7.59 -8.84 10.42
CA PHE A 98 7.23 -8.01 11.57
C PHE A 98 6.33 -8.84 12.49
N TYR A 99 6.76 -9.07 13.72
CA TYR A 99 6.06 -9.95 14.66
C TYR A 99 5.74 -11.33 14.06
N SER A 100 6.70 -11.91 13.33
CA SER A 100 6.53 -13.19 12.59
C SER A 100 5.45 -13.19 11.50
N ILE A 101 5.00 -12.02 11.07
CA ILE A 101 4.06 -11.84 9.96
C ILE A 101 4.83 -11.26 8.76
N PRO A 102 4.83 -11.90 7.59
CA PRO A 102 5.44 -11.33 6.39
C PRO A 102 4.60 -10.15 5.90
N LYS A 103 5.23 -8.99 5.77
CA LYS A 103 4.60 -7.73 5.35
C LYS A 103 5.49 -7.01 4.34
N PRO A 104 4.94 -6.17 3.47
CA PRO A 104 5.75 -5.27 2.65
C PRO A 104 6.69 -4.45 3.53
N SER A 105 7.95 -4.35 3.12
CA SER A 105 8.97 -3.50 3.78
C SER A 105 9.38 -2.31 2.92
N MET A 106 9.30 -2.45 1.59
CA MET A 106 9.64 -1.37 0.67
C MET A 106 8.94 -1.56 -0.67
N ILE A 107 8.51 -0.46 -1.26
CA ILE A 107 8.10 -0.39 -2.66
C ILE A 107 9.07 0.51 -3.40
N LYS A 108 9.56 0.04 -4.55
CA LYS A 108 10.33 0.82 -5.51
C LYS A 108 9.58 0.92 -6.82
N THR A 109 9.74 2.06 -7.49
CA THR A 109 9.23 2.29 -8.84
C THR A 109 10.40 2.48 -9.81
N TYR A 110 10.20 2.07 -11.06
CA TYR A 110 11.22 2.26 -12.10
C TYR A 110 11.06 3.64 -12.74
N ASN A 111 12.16 4.39 -12.77
CA ASN A 111 12.23 5.67 -13.46
C ASN A 111 12.84 5.46 -14.86
N PRO A 112 12.06 5.61 -15.95
CA PRO A 112 12.55 5.36 -17.32
C PRO A 112 13.59 6.39 -17.81
N GLN A 113 13.61 7.62 -17.25
CA GLN A 113 14.59 8.63 -17.64
C GLN A 113 15.99 8.30 -17.07
N THR A 114 16.05 7.87 -15.81
CA THR A 114 17.32 7.51 -15.16
C THR A 114 17.70 6.04 -15.34
N GLN A 115 16.73 5.21 -15.77
CA GLN A 115 16.85 3.75 -15.85
C GLN A 115 17.19 3.11 -14.49
N GLN A 116 16.71 3.70 -13.39
CA GLN A 116 16.98 3.25 -12.03
C GLN A 116 15.68 2.92 -11.28
N TRP A 117 15.83 2.01 -10.31
CA TRP A 117 14.79 1.73 -9.34
C TRP A 117 14.88 2.71 -8.17
N GLU A 118 13.87 3.51 -7.98
CA GLU A 118 13.81 4.55 -6.94
C GLU A 118 12.86 4.11 -5.82
N LYS A 119 13.24 4.39 -4.57
CA LYS A 119 12.35 4.15 -3.43
C LYS A 119 11.13 5.06 -3.55
N GLU A 120 9.93 4.47 -3.50
CA GLU A 120 8.67 5.20 -3.43
C GLU A 120 8.16 5.28 -1.98
N ILE A 121 8.15 4.14 -1.30
CA ILE A 121 7.74 4.05 0.10
C ILE A 121 8.52 2.95 0.83
N GLU A 122 8.89 3.23 2.08
CA GLU A 122 9.44 2.27 3.02
C GLU A 122 8.44 2.10 4.18
N PHE A 123 8.09 0.86 4.49
CA PHE A 123 7.27 0.50 5.63
C PHE A 123 8.19 0.16 6.80
N VAL A 124 8.39 1.13 7.70
CA VAL A 124 9.40 1.08 8.75
C VAL A 124 9.00 0.12 9.86
N SER A 125 7.74 0.17 10.28
CA SER A 125 7.24 -0.64 11.39
C SER A 125 5.76 -0.98 11.27
N TYR A 126 5.41 -2.09 11.92
CA TYR A 126 4.04 -2.59 12.08
C TYR A 126 3.81 -2.93 13.54
N ASN A 127 2.56 -2.95 13.99
CA ASN A 127 2.21 -3.47 15.31
C ASN A 127 1.96 -4.99 15.29
N SER A 128 1.77 -5.59 16.45
CA SER A 128 1.54 -7.04 16.61
C SER A 128 0.26 -7.57 15.93
N LYS A 129 -0.63 -6.69 15.49
CA LYS A 129 -1.83 -7.03 14.69
C LYS A 129 -1.55 -6.98 13.18
N GLY A 130 -0.34 -6.57 12.78
CA GLY A 130 0.08 -6.44 11.40
C GLY A 130 -0.41 -5.15 10.72
N ASN A 131 -0.81 -4.14 11.49
CA ASN A 131 -1.13 -2.81 11.00
C ASN A 131 0.15 -1.97 10.94
N ILE A 132 0.32 -1.20 9.86
CA ILE A 132 1.47 -0.30 9.72
C ILE A 132 1.44 0.76 10.83
N THR A 133 2.58 1.04 11.44
CA THR A 133 2.73 2.10 12.46
C THR A 133 3.62 3.24 11.99
N GLU A 134 4.54 3.00 11.05
CA GLU A 134 5.33 4.05 10.42
C GLU A 134 5.69 3.67 8.99
N SER A 135 5.57 4.64 8.07
CA SER A 135 6.15 4.60 6.73
C SER A 135 7.00 5.83 6.45
N LYS A 136 7.92 5.71 5.49
CA LYS A 136 8.68 6.83 4.93
C LYS A 136 8.46 6.92 3.43
N ASP A 137 8.20 8.12 2.94
CA ASP A 137 8.11 8.38 1.50
C ASP A 137 9.51 8.40 0.84
N LYS A 138 9.56 8.68 -0.45
CA LYS A 138 10.81 8.80 -1.23
C LYS A 138 11.76 9.87 -0.70
N ASN A 139 11.25 10.88 -0.01
CA ASN A 139 12.03 11.97 0.59
C ASN A 139 12.44 11.67 2.05
N ASN A 140 12.22 10.44 2.53
CA ASN A 140 12.42 10.01 3.92
C ASN A 140 11.54 10.76 4.95
N VAL A 141 10.43 11.35 4.53
CA VAL A 141 9.47 11.96 5.45
C VAL A 141 8.62 10.85 6.07
N SER A 142 8.67 10.76 7.40
CA SER A 142 7.87 9.78 8.15
C SER A 142 6.38 10.14 8.12
N THR A 143 5.54 9.12 8.04
CA THR A 143 4.12 9.17 8.37
C THR A 143 3.86 8.12 9.41
N THR A 144 3.36 8.52 10.57
CA THR A 144 3.04 7.65 11.69
C THR A 144 1.54 7.41 11.78
N TYR A 145 1.16 6.16 12.06
CA TYR A 145 -0.22 5.70 12.12
C TYR A 145 -0.54 5.17 13.51
N ILE A 146 -1.59 5.68 14.12
CA ILE A 146 -2.04 5.28 15.45
C ILE A 146 -3.34 4.50 15.29
N TRP A 147 -3.33 3.27 15.79
CA TRP A 147 -4.46 2.37 15.72
C TRP A 147 -5.15 2.26 17.07
N GLY A 148 -6.45 2.33 17.07
CA GLY A 148 -7.29 2.16 18.24
C GLY A 148 -8.17 0.91 18.18
N TRP A 149 -8.93 0.68 19.22
CA TRP A 149 -9.87 -0.42 19.34
C TRP A 149 -9.18 -1.77 19.03
N TYR A 150 -8.05 -2.01 19.70
CA TYR A 150 -7.22 -3.22 19.49
C TYR A 150 -6.73 -3.41 18.06
N GLY A 151 -6.60 -2.33 17.30
CA GLY A 151 -6.11 -2.35 15.91
C GLY A 151 -7.21 -2.41 14.83
N LEU A 152 -8.47 -2.23 15.20
CA LEU A 152 -9.57 -2.26 14.25
C LEU A 152 -9.72 -0.95 13.45
N TYR A 153 -9.37 0.19 14.06
CA TYR A 153 -9.57 1.50 13.44
C TYR A 153 -8.31 2.36 13.48
N LEU A 154 -8.03 3.06 12.39
CA LEU A 154 -7.02 4.12 12.36
C LEU A 154 -7.58 5.35 13.09
N VAL A 155 -6.98 5.73 14.22
CA VAL A 155 -7.45 6.86 15.05
C VAL A 155 -6.58 8.10 14.92
N GLY A 156 -5.39 7.98 14.32
CA GLY A 156 -4.51 9.11 14.03
C GLY A 156 -3.51 8.81 12.92
N GLN A 157 -3.24 9.84 12.11
CA GLN A 157 -2.18 9.84 11.11
C GLN A 157 -1.40 11.14 11.24
N ILE A 158 -0.07 11.04 11.33
CA ILE A 158 0.81 12.19 11.61
C ILE A 158 1.96 12.15 10.62
N LYS A 159 2.12 13.23 9.87
CA LYS A 159 3.20 13.38 8.91
C LYS A 159 4.36 14.17 9.50
N GLY A 160 5.59 13.84 9.10
CA GLY A 160 6.81 14.51 9.53
C GLY A 160 7.33 14.09 10.91
N VAL A 161 6.68 13.12 11.57
CA VAL A 161 7.03 12.63 12.90
C VAL A 161 7.13 11.12 12.86
N SER A 162 8.18 10.55 13.44
CA SER A 162 8.37 9.10 13.57
C SER A 162 7.55 8.52 14.71
N PHE A 163 7.30 7.21 14.67
CA PHE A 163 6.60 6.53 15.78
C PHE A 163 7.36 6.64 17.11
N ASN A 164 8.69 6.62 17.07
CA ASN A 164 9.50 6.74 18.28
C ASN A 164 9.30 8.08 18.99
N GLU A 165 9.09 9.18 18.25
CA GLU A 165 8.86 10.51 18.82
C GLU A 165 7.51 10.65 19.51
N ILE A 166 6.52 9.82 19.14
CA ILE A 166 5.19 9.86 19.75
C ILE A 166 4.94 8.73 20.74
N SER A 167 5.88 7.81 20.89
CA SER A 167 5.74 6.60 21.73
C SER A 167 5.36 6.90 23.18
N ASP A 168 5.93 7.95 23.77
CA ASP A 168 5.65 8.35 25.14
C ASP A 168 4.24 8.97 25.31
N ILE A 169 3.71 9.57 24.24
CA ILE A 169 2.34 10.15 24.23
C ILE A 169 1.30 9.05 24.02
N VAL A 170 1.55 8.17 23.07
CA VAL A 170 0.60 7.14 22.67
C VAL A 170 0.65 5.92 23.60
N GLY A 171 1.86 5.58 24.07
CA GLY A 171 2.10 4.35 24.83
C GLY A 171 2.03 3.12 23.92
N THR A 172 1.01 2.28 24.12
CA THR A 172 0.81 1.07 23.31
C THR A 172 0.12 1.39 21.97
N ASN A 173 0.57 0.72 20.91
CA ASN A 173 -0.10 0.76 19.60
C ASN A 173 -0.28 -0.68 19.09
N PRO A 174 -1.51 -1.24 19.01
CA PRO A 174 -2.77 -0.49 19.06
C PRO A 174 -3.24 -0.11 20.48
N LEU A 175 -3.99 0.99 20.57
CA LEU A 175 -4.70 1.40 21.77
C LEU A 175 -5.93 0.50 22.02
N ASP A 176 -6.39 0.43 23.28
CA ASP A 176 -7.62 -0.27 23.63
C ASP A 176 -8.88 0.43 23.09
N GLY A 177 -8.81 1.74 22.92
CA GLY A 177 -9.89 2.57 22.40
C GLY A 177 -9.40 3.64 21.43
N GLN A 178 -9.91 4.85 21.59
CA GLN A 178 -9.49 6.03 20.83
C GLN A 178 -8.51 6.88 21.62
N LEU A 179 -7.92 7.89 20.98
CA LEU A 179 -7.07 8.87 21.64
C LEU A 179 -7.87 9.69 22.68
N THR A 180 -7.25 9.96 23.81
CA THR A 180 -7.75 10.93 24.78
C THR A 180 -7.57 12.36 24.27
N THR A 181 -8.32 13.31 24.81
CA THR A 181 -8.19 14.74 24.47
C THR A 181 -6.76 15.25 24.72
N GLY A 182 -6.11 14.80 25.82
CA GLY A 182 -4.75 15.19 26.14
C GLY A 182 -3.73 14.66 25.12
N GLN A 183 -3.84 13.39 24.72
CA GLN A 183 -2.98 12.80 23.67
C GLN A 183 -3.16 13.52 22.34
N TYR A 184 -4.43 13.75 21.94
CA TYR A 184 -4.74 14.50 20.73
C TYR A 184 -4.06 15.88 20.70
N THR A 185 -4.16 16.66 21.79
CA THR A 185 -3.56 18.00 21.88
C THR A 185 -2.04 17.93 21.73
N GLN A 186 -1.37 17.05 22.47
CA GLN A 186 0.09 16.90 22.41
C GLN A 186 0.56 16.44 21.01
N LEU A 187 -0.13 15.48 20.39
CA LEU A 187 0.22 15.00 19.05
C LEU A 187 0.06 16.11 18.00
N ARG A 188 -0.98 16.92 18.13
CA ARG A 188 -1.22 18.03 17.20
C ARG A 188 -0.16 19.14 17.34
N GLU A 189 0.26 19.47 18.54
CA GLU A 189 1.34 20.42 18.81
C GLU A 189 2.67 19.91 18.24
N LEU A 190 3.00 18.64 18.49
CA LEU A 190 4.22 17.99 17.99
C LEU A 190 4.29 17.99 16.45
N SER A 191 3.19 17.67 15.79
CA SER A 191 3.10 17.57 14.33
C SER A 191 3.01 18.93 13.61
N LYS A 192 2.95 20.05 14.34
CA LYS A 192 2.76 21.40 13.79
C LYS A 192 1.55 21.50 12.85
N GLY A 193 0.52 20.70 13.10
CA GLY A 193 -0.70 20.66 12.30
C GLY A 193 -0.72 19.66 11.14
N GLU A 194 0.38 18.99 10.83
CA GLU A 194 0.44 17.92 9.78
C GLU A 194 -0.12 16.59 10.31
N SER A 195 -1.37 16.61 10.86
CA SER A 195 -1.99 15.46 11.49
C SER A 195 -3.49 15.41 11.24
N GLU A 196 -3.99 14.19 11.09
CA GLU A 196 -5.42 13.89 10.97
C GLU A 196 -5.83 12.89 12.05
N PHE A 197 -7.02 13.10 12.63
CA PHE A 197 -7.52 12.26 13.70
C PHE A 197 -8.96 11.85 13.46
N TYR A 198 -9.28 10.63 13.90
CA TYR A 198 -10.57 10.00 13.70
C TYR A 198 -11.10 9.43 15.01
N GLU A 199 -12.39 9.71 15.30
CA GLU A 199 -13.14 9.04 16.35
C GLU A 199 -14.20 8.15 15.71
N TYR A 200 -14.50 7.04 16.35
CA TYR A 200 -15.43 6.06 15.81
C TYR A 200 -16.55 5.75 16.80
N SER A 201 -17.75 5.55 16.26
CA SER A 201 -18.79 4.76 16.91
C SER A 201 -18.56 3.31 16.49
N PRO A 202 -18.11 2.40 17.38
CA PRO A 202 -17.74 1.05 17.03
C PRO A 202 -18.84 0.31 16.27
N PHE A 203 -18.48 -0.39 15.18
CA PHE A 203 -19.38 -1.13 14.30
C PHE A 203 -20.46 -0.28 13.60
N VAL A 204 -20.32 1.03 13.62
CA VAL A 204 -21.20 1.98 12.93
C VAL A 204 -20.46 2.77 11.88
N GLY A 205 -19.40 3.51 12.29
CA GLY A 205 -18.60 4.32 11.38
C GLY A 205 -17.84 5.43 12.10
N ILE A 206 -17.25 6.31 11.31
CA ILE A 206 -16.54 7.50 11.81
C ILE A 206 -17.56 8.43 12.44
N SER A 207 -17.40 8.82 13.71
CA SER A 207 -18.24 9.80 14.41
C SER A 207 -17.67 11.21 14.31
N LYS A 208 -16.32 11.33 14.17
CA LYS A 208 -15.64 12.62 14.05
C LYS A 208 -14.33 12.46 13.27
N HIS A 209 -14.07 13.43 12.42
CA HIS A 209 -12.79 13.61 11.73
C HIS A 209 -12.26 15.01 12.01
N ILE A 210 -10.98 15.12 12.31
CA ILE A 210 -10.29 16.38 12.51
C ILE A 210 -9.16 16.43 11.48
N SER A 211 -9.28 17.33 10.52
CA SER A 211 -8.32 17.48 9.44
C SER A 211 -7.03 18.15 9.90
N SER A 212 -5.99 18.09 9.06
CA SER A 212 -4.71 18.78 9.28
C SER A 212 -4.89 20.30 9.47
N SER A 213 -5.87 20.92 8.80
CA SER A 213 -6.22 22.32 9.00
C SER A 213 -6.99 22.62 10.29
N GLY A 214 -7.38 21.59 11.05
CA GLY A 214 -8.15 21.71 12.28
C GLY A 214 -9.66 21.77 12.10
N ILE A 215 -10.15 21.61 10.86
CA ILE A 215 -11.58 21.54 10.59
C ILE A 215 -12.13 20.25 11.21
N VAL A 216 -13.20 20.38 11.98
CA VAL A 216 -13.88 19.29 12.64
C VAL A 216 -15.13 18.92 11.84
N THR A 217 -15.20 17.67 11.38
CA THR A 217 -16.38 17.10 10.74
C THR A 217 -17.00 16.07 11.69
N GLN A 218 -18.26 16.24 12.03
CA GLN A 218 -19.02 15.30 12.86
C GLN A 218 -20.03 14.55 12.01
N TYR A 219 -20.19 13.25 12.28
CA TYR A 219 -21.11 12.35 11.60
C TYR A 219 -22.08 11.77 12.59
N SER A 220 -23.38 11.86 12.31
CA SER A 220 -24.39 11.18 13.11
C SER A 220 -25.08 10.08 12.30
N TYR A 221 -25.53 9.04 13.00
CA TYR A 221 -26.15 7.87 12.41
C TYR A 221 -27.51 7.61 13.06
N ASN A 222 -28.45 7.12 12.28
CA ASN A 222 -29.77 6.72 12.80
C ASN A 222 -29.71 5.33 13.49
N SER A 223 -30.83 4.88 14.02
CA SER A 223 -30.96 3.57 14.70
C SER A 223 -30.59 2.38 13.80
N ASN A 224 -30.69 2.54 12.48
CA ASN A 224 -30.32 1.53 11.48
C ASN A 224 -28.85 1.63 11.04
N LYS A 225 -28.02 2.40 11.76
CA LYS A 225 -26.59 2.65 11.46
C LYS A 225 -26.35 3.30 10.09
N LYS A 226 -27.35 3.98 9.54
CA LYS A 226 -27.20 4.76 8.29
C LYS A 226 -26.85 6.21 8.65
N LEU A 227 -25.95 6.81 7.87
CA LEU A 227 -25.55 8.21 8.01
C LEU A 227 -26.80 9.10 7.93
N GLN A 228 -27.01 9.94 8.94
CA GLN A 228 -28.15 10.83 9.07
C GLN A 228 -27.76 12.29 8.80
N SER A 229 -26.64 12.76 9.38
CA SER A 229 -26.17 14.11 9.17
C SER A 229 -24.65 14.21 9.19
N VAL A 230 -24.13 15.24 8.53
CA VAL A 230 -22.74 15.67 8.57
C VAL A 230 -22.74 17.15 8.95
N THR A 231 -21.98 17.50 10.00
CA THR A 231 -21.81 18.88 10.46
C THR A 231 -20.33 19.24 10.40
N ILE A 232 -20.01 20.40 9.84
CA ILE A 232 -18.65 20.91 9.73
C ILE A 232 -18.53 22.14 10.62
N ALA A 233 -17.54 22.15 11.51
CA ALA A 233 -17.14 23.28 12.33
C ALA A 233 -15.65 23.59 12.09
N GLY A 234 -15.36 24.82 11.78
CA GLY A 234 -14.00 25.35 11.56
C GLY A 234 -13.73 26.53 12.44
#